data_69c88283577b9b2fa08825070f059076
#
_entry.id   69c88283577b9b2fa08825070f059076
#
_cell.length_a   1.000
_cell.length_b   1.000
_cell.length_c   1.000
_cell.angle_alpha   90.00
_cell.angle_beta   90.00
_cell.angle_gamma   90.00
#
_symmetry.space_group_name_H-M   'P 1'
#
loop_
_entity.id
_entity.type
_entity.pdbx_description
1 polymer ?
#
loop_
_entity_poly.entity_id
_entity_poly.type
_entity_poly.pdbx_seq_one_letter_code
_entity_poly.pdbx_strand_id
1 'polypeptide(L)'
;RRKGLKLTLLDEQGQQVAGSLPAASTALAASADEAVRQSALAMFHRLEQWVVGNGFLEVVALRNRFARAMGYNDYFDYKVHKNEQMSPEQLFAVLDDFIARTEQRVHQSLAELKAAKGEAALLPHNLRYSVSGDVTRQLDPYVPFSRALKDWVQSFRRLGIQYRGATLTLDLLTREGKYENGFCHGPVPSFWQEGEWVPAVVNFTSLADPAQVGSGWSGLNTLFHEGGHAAHFANVTGNAPCFSQEFPPTSMAYAETQSMFCDGLLDDADWLERYARNAEGEAIPDELIKGMIE
;
A
#
# COMPACT_ATOMS: atom_id res chain seq x y z
N ARG A 1 10.84 -17.89 -9.62
CA ARG A 1 9.93 -18.90 -10.21
C ARG A 1 8.87 -18.28 -11.12
N ARG A 2 8.54 -17.00 -10.95
CA ARG A 2 7.52 -16.28 -11.73
C ARG A 2 7.93 -15.98 -13.19
N LYS A 3 9.19 -16.12 -13.55
CA LYS A 3 9.76 -15.77 -14.88
C LYS A 3 9.10 -16.45 -16.09
N GLY A 4 8.28 -17.50 -15.90
CA GLY A 4 7.55 -18.18 -16.98
C GLY A 4 6.07 -17.82 -17.09
N LEU A 5 5.51 -17.06 -16.15
CA LEU A 5 4.09 -16.69 -16.14
C LEU A 5 3.88 -15.44 -16.99
N LYS A 6 3.17 -15.60 -18.08
CA LYS A 6 2.68 -14.47 -18.89
C LYS A 6 1.25 -14.16 -18.48
N LEU A 7 1.07 -12.99 -17.90
CA LEU A 7 -0.24 -12.47 -17.54
C LEU A 7 -0.69 -11.46 -18.60
N THR A 8 -1.97 -11.46 -18.91
CA THR A 8 -2.59 -10.53 -19.86
C THR A 8 -3.93 -10.06 -19.33
N LEU A 9 -4.31 -8.86 -19.71
CA LEU A 9 -5.62 -8.27 -19.49
C LEU A 9 -6.05 -7.49 -20.75
N LEU A 10 -7.30 -7.02 -20.79
CA LEU A 10 -7.77 -6.12 -21.83
C LEU A 10 -7.37 -4.68 -21.50
N ASP A 11 -6.99 -3.91 -22.51
CA ASP A 11 -6.87 -2.46 -22.41
C ASP A 11 -8.24 -1.77 -22.65
N GLU A 12 -8.26 -0.44 -22.56
CA GLU A 12 -9.49 0.37 -22.77
C GLU A 12 -10.03 0.32 -24.22
N GLN A 13 -9.27 -0.25 -25.15
CA GLN A 13 -9.68 -0.50 -26.54
C GLN A 13 -10.16 -1.95 -26.76
N GLY A 14 -10.22 -2.75 -25.69
CA GLY A 14 -10.62 -4.16 -25.73
C GLY A 14 -9.55 -5.09 -26.32
N GLN A 15 -8.30 -4.64 -26.45
CA GLN A 15 -7.20 -5.45 -26.96
C GLN A 15 -6.48 -6.15 -25.82
N GLN A 16 -6.03 -7.38 -26.10
CA GLN A 16 -5.26 -8.14 -25.13
C GLN A 16 -3.80 -7.63 -25.07
N VAL A 17 -3.42 -7.12 -23.91
CA VAL A 17 -2.08 -6.58 -23.64
C VAL A 17 -1.38 -7.35 -22.51
N ALA A 18 -0.06 -7.19 -22.42
CA ALA A 18 0.70 -7.72 -21.30
C ALA A 18 0.23 -7.07 -19.98
N GLY A 19 -0.03 -7.90 -18.98
CA GLY A 19 -0.55 -7.48 -17.67
C GLY A 19 0.53 -7.47 -16.59
N SER A 20 0.39 -6.50 -15.68
CA SER A 20 1.10 -6.44 -14.40
C SER A 20 0.10 -6.33 -13.25
N LEU A 21 0.51 -6.63 -12.01
CA LEU A 21 -0.38 -6.46 -10.86
C LEU A 21 -0.84 -5.01 -10.68
N PRO A 22 0.03 -3.99 -10.81
CA PRO A 22 -0.41 -2.59 -10.76
C PRO A 22 -1.45 -2.27 -11.85
N ALA A 23 -1.21 -2.68 -13.10
CA ALA A 23 -2.14 -2.44 -14.20
C ALA A 23 -3.52 -3.08 -13.95
N ALA A 24 -3.55 -4.33 -13.46
CA ALA A 24 -4.82 -4.98 -13.12
C ALA A 24 -5.52 -4.33 -11.93
N SER A 25 -4.79 -3.91 -10.90
CA SER A 25 -5.35 -3.17 -9.77
C SER A 25 -5.95 -1.84 -10.21
N THR A 26 -5.26 -1.10 -11.09
CA THR A 26 -5.78 0.16 -11.67
C THR A 26 -7.02 -0.10 -12.52
N ALA A 27 -7.02 -1.13 -13.35
CA ALA A 27 -8.18 -1.50 -14.16
C ALA A 27 -9.42 -1.79 -13.29
N LEU A 28 -9.26 -2.57 -12.20
CA LEU A 28 -10.34 -2.85 -11.25
C LEU A 28 -10.85 -1.61 -10.52
N ALA A 29 -9.98 -0.64 -10.25
CA ALA A 29 -10.34 0.57 -9.52
C ALA A 29 -10.94 1.65 -10.42
N ALA A 30 -10.45 1.83 -11.64
CA ALA A 30 -10.69 3.04 -12.41
C ALA A 30 -11.23 2.80 -13.84
N SER A 31 -11.20 1.59 -14.42
CA SER A 31 -11.75 1.38 -15.76
C SER A 31 -13.28 1.48 -15.77
N ALA A 32 -13.82 2.29 -16.68
CA ALA A 32 -15.27 2.39 -16.89
C ALA A 32 -15.83 1.16 -17.61
N ASP A 33 -15.00 0.44 -18.38
CA ASP A 33 -15.38 -0.75 -19.11
C ASP A 33 -15.39 -1.99 -18.20
N GLU A 34 -16.56 -2.61 -18.05
CA GLU A 34 -16.73 -3.82 -17.24
C GLU A 34 -15.93 -5.01 -17.79
N ALA A 35 -15.78 -5.14 -19.12
CA ALA A 35 -15.01 -6.22 -19.70
C ALA A 35 -13.52 -6.11 -19.35
N VAL A 36 -12.98 -4.91 -19.27
CA VAL A 36 -11.62 -4.63 -18.79
C VAL A 36 -11.49 -5.05 -17.32
N ARG A 37 -12.43 -4.67 -16.46
CA ARG A 37 -12.42 -5.07 -15.04
C ARG A 37 -12.53 -6.59 -14.86
N GLN A 38 -13.40 -7.25 -15.61
CA GLN A 38 -13.52 -8.72 -15.62
C GLN A 38 -12.21 -9.39 -16.03
N SER A 39 -11.56 -8.87 -17.07
CA SER A 39 -10.27 -9.40 -17.55
C SER A 39 -9.16 -9.25 -16.51
N ALA A 40 -9.16 -8.11 -15.79
CA ALA A 40 -8.22 -7.85 -14.70
C ALA A 40 -8.43 -8.83 -13.52
N LEU A 41 -9.67 -9.07 -13.11
CA LEU A 41 -9.98 -10.08 -12.08
C LEU A 41 -9.56 -11.48 -12.53
N ALA A 42 -9.86 -11.84 -13.77
CA ALA A 42 -9.43 -13.12 -14.33
C ALA A 42 -7.90 -13.27 -14.38
N MET A 43 -7.16 -12.17 -14.56
CA MET A 43 -5.70 -12.17 -14.47
C MET A 43 -5.23 -12.51 -13.04
N PHE A 44 -5.85 -11.94 -12.00
CA PHE A 44 -5.55 -12.31 -10.60
C PHE A 44 -5.83 -13.79 -10.32
N HIS A 45 -6.97 -14.31 -10.76
CA HIS A 45 -7.29 -15.74 -10.59
C HIS A 45 -6.28 -16.65 -11.29
N ARG A 46 -5.79 -16.28 -12.49
CA ARG A 46 -4.70 -17.04 -13.16
C ARG A 46 -3.40 -17.01 -12.35
N LEU A 47 -3.07 -15.88 -11.75
CA LEU A 47 -1.91 -15.77 -10.88
C LEU A 47 -2.06 -16.65 -9.64
N GLU A 48 -3.22 -16.61 -8.98
CA GLU A 48 -3.51 -17.44 -7.80
C GLU A 48 -3.37 -18.94 -8.12
N GLN A 49 -3.99 -19.39 -9.20
CA GLN A 49 -3.89 -20.78 -9.65
C GLN A 49 -2.43 -21.19 -9.94
N TRP A 50 -1.68 -20.30 -10.57
CA TRP A 50 -0.26 -20.56 -10.85
C TRP A 50 0.55 -20.63 -9.55
N VAL A 51 0.34 -19.73 -8.60
CA VAL A 51 1.03 -19.71 -7.30
C VAL A 51 0.77 -21.01 -6.55
N VAL A 52 -0.49 -21.43 -6.42
CA VAL A 52 -0.88 -22.67 -5.76
C VAL A 52 -0.27 -23.89 -6.46
N GLY A 53 -0.30 -23.93 -7.79
CA GLY A 53 0.24 -25.03 -8.59
C GLY A 53 1.77 -25.08 -8.70
N ASN A 54 2.51 -24.06 -8.22
CA ASN A 54 3.96 -23.94 -8.41
C ASN A 54 4.75 -23.85 -7.08
N GLY A 55 4.39 -24.68 -6.12
CA GLY A 55 5.19 -24.95 -4.94
C GLY A 55 4.85 -24.06 -3.74
N PHE A 56 3.75 -23.31 -3.76
CA PHE A 56 3.32 -22.51 -2.61
C PHE A 56 2.94 -23.41 -1.42
N LEU A 57 2.19 -24.48 -1.68
CA LEU A 57 1.76 -25.41 -0.63
C LEU A 57 2.93 -26.13 0.03
N GLU A 58 3.98 -26.46 -0.75
CA GLU A 58 5.20 -27.04 -0.17
C GLU A 58 5.93 -26.04 0.73
N VAL A 59 5.96 -24.75 0.36
CA VAL A 59 6.53 -23.69 1.21
C VAL A 59 5.75 -23.57 2.53
N VAL A 60 4.42 -23.61 2.47
CA VAL A 60 3.56 -23.59 3.68
C VAL A 60 3.85 -24.81 4.56
N ALA A 61 3.88 -26.02 3.97
CA ALA A 61 4.20 -27.26 4.69
C ALA A 61 5.58 -27.22 5.35
N LEU A 62 6.60 -26.70 4.65
CA LEU A 62 7.95 -26.54 5.18
C LEU A 62 7.99 -25.57 6.36
N ARG A 63 7.33 -24.42 6.24
CA ARG A 63 7.23 -23.41 7.31
C ARG A 63 6.55 -23.99 8.55
N ASN A 64 5.45 -24.72 8.38
CA ASN A 64 4.75 -25.36 9.49
C ASN A 64 5.61 -26.46 10.17
N ARG A 65 6.37 -27.24 9.39
CA ARG A 65 7.34 -28.20 9.99
C ARG A 65 8.42 -27.50 10.80
N PHE A 66 8.97 -26.40 10.28
CA PHE A 66 9.95 -25.60 11.00
C PHE A 66 9.38 -25.08 12.32
N ALA A 67 8.18 -24.48 12.31
CA ALA A 67 7.57 -23.92 13.50
C ALA A 67 7.28 -24.99 14.56
N ARG A 68 6.80 -26.18 14.15
CA ARG A 68 6.59 -27.32 15.06
C ARG A 68 7.90 -27.83 15.69
N ALA A 69 9.00 -27.82 14.92
CA ALA A 69 10.32 -28.15 15.47
C ALA A 69 10.82 -27.11 16.50
N MET A 70 10.30 -25.89 16.42
CA MET A 70 10.57 -24.82 17.39
C MET A 70 9.58 -24.79 18.59
N GLY A 71 8.62 -25.75 18.65
CA GLY A 71 7.67 -25.87 19.76
C GLY A 71 6.36 -25.11 19.59
N TYR A 72 6.06 -24.61 18.40
CA TYR A 72 4.81 -23.91 18.04
C TYR A 72 3.84 -24.83 17.28
N ASN A 73 2.56 -24.48 17.28
CA ASN A 73 1.54 -25.29 16.57
C ASN A 73 1.73 -25.26 15.04
N ASP A 74 2.00 -24.08 14.49
CA ASP A 74 2.25 -23.84 13.09
C ASP A 74 3.09 -22.56 12.87
N TYR A 75 3.31 -22.19 11.60
CA TYR A 75 4.14 -21.02 11.28
C TYR A 75 3.46 -19.69 11.62
N PHE A 76 2.13 -19.63 11.61
CA PHE A 76 1.39 -18.44 12.03
C PHE A 76 1.58 -18.19 13.53
N ASP A 77 1.35 -19.22 14.36
CA ASP A 77 1.59 -19.19 15.80
C ASP A 77 3.02 -18.71 16.13
N TYR A 78 4.03 -19.34 15.49
CA TYR A 78 5.43 -18.92 15.62
C TYR A 78 5.65 -17.43 15.28
N LYS A 79 5.06 -16.95 14.17
CA LYS A 79 5.28 -15.57 13.72
C LYS A 79 4.58 -14.56 14.61
N VAL A 80 3.37 -14.84 15.06
CA VAL A 80 2.64 -13.96 15.99
C VAL A 80 3.39 -13.81 17.30
N HIS A 81 3.83 -14.91 17.90
CA HIS A 81 4.64 -14.84 19.11
C HIS A 81 5.95 -14.09 18.92
N LYS A 82 6.64 -14.38 17.81
CA LYS A 82 7.96 -13.77 17.55
C LYS A 82 7.88 -12.28 17.25
N ASN A 83 6.89 -11.85 16.47
CA ASN A 83 6.83 -10.47 15.98
C ASN A 83 6.03 -9.56 16.90
N GLU A 84 4.93 -10.06 17.46
CA GLU A 84 3.98 -9.25 18.23
C GLU A 84 4.00 -9.57 19.73
N GLN A 85 4.71 -10.63 20.13
CA GLN A 85 4.75 -11.14 21.51
C GLN A 85 3.34 -11.45 22.07
N MET A 86 2.46 -11.89 21.21
CA MET A 86 1.07 -12.25 21.50
C MET A 86 0.82 -13.72 21.16
N SER A 87 -0.21 -14.34 21.74
CA SER A 87 -0.75 -15.59 21.21
C SER A 87 -1.68 -15.33 20.03
N PRO A 88 -1.92 -16.33 19.15
CA PRO A 88 -2.94 -16.22 18.10
C PRO A 88 -4.33 -15.85 18.64
N GLU A 89 -4.72 -16.39 19.80
CA GLU A 89 -6.02 -16.10 20.45
C GLU A 89 -6.11 -14.63 20.87
N GLN A 90 -5.04 -14.05 21.39
CA GLN A 90 -4.99 -12.63 21.75
C GLN A 90 -5.11 -11.75 20.51
N LEU A 91 -4.42 -12.10 19.43
CA LEU A 91 -4.52 -11.37 18.16
C LEU A 91 -5.93 -11.45 17.58
N PHE A 92 -6.51 -12.67 17.52
CA PHE A 92 -7.88 -12.84 17.04
C PHE A 92 -8.91 -12.11 17.89
N ALA A 93 -8.75 -12.05 19.22
CA ALA A 93 -9.65 -11.29 20.07
C ALA A 93 -9.68 -9.79 19.72
N VAL A 94 -8.52 -9.21 19.33
CA VAL A 94 -8.44 -7.80 18.84
C VAL A 94 -9.15 -7.66 17.49
N LEU A 95 -8.94 -8.60 16.57
CA LEU A 95 -9.55 -8.56 15.24
C LEU A 95 -11.07 -8.79 15.30
N ASP A 96 -11.53 -9.72 16.14
CA ASP A 96 -12.95 -10.02 16.34
C ASP A 96 -13.69 -8.82 16.95
N ASP A 97 -13.08 -8.13 17.94
CA ASP A 97 -13.63 -6.90 18.50
C ASP A 97 -13.73 -5.79 17.44
N PHE A 98 -12.71 -5.64 16.59
CA PHE A 98 -12.75 -4.71 15.47
C PHE A 98 -13.87 -5.04 14.47
N ILE A 99 -14.00 -6.31 14.08
CA ILE A 99 -15.08 -6.77 13.20
C ILE A 99 -16.43 -6.46 13.82
N ALA A 100 -16.65 -6.86 15.09
CA ALA A 100 -17.91 -6.64 15.79
C ALA A 100 -18.33 -5.16 15.86
N ARG A 101 -17.37 -4.23 15.91
CA ARG A 101 -17.63 -2.79 15.90
C ARG A 101 -17.90 -2.22 14.51
N THR A 102 -17.44 -2.86 13.45
CA THR A 102 -17.45 -2.30 12.08
C THR A 102 -18.40 -3.02 11.14
N GLU A 103 -18.74 -4.30 11.36
CA GLU A 103 -19.49 -5.11 10.40
C GLU A 103 -20.86 -4.52 10.05
N GLN A 104 -21.57 -3.93 11.05
CA GLN A 104 -22.86 -3.32 10.80
C GLN A 104 -22.75 -2.14 9.81
N ARG A 105 -21.71 -1.32 9.96
CA ARG A 105 -21.47 -0.19 9.05
C ARG A 105 -21.09 -0.69 7.65
N VAL A 106 -20.28 -1.74 7.56
CA VAL A 106 -19.93 -2.37 6.27
C VAL A 106 -21.19 -2.88 5.56
N HIS A 107 -22.04 -3.62 6.26
CA HIS A 107 -23.30 -4.11 5.69
C HIS A 107 -24.22 -2.97 5.23
N GLN A 108 -24.32 -1.90 6.04
CA GLN A 108 -25.09 -0.71 5.68
C GLN A 108 -24.51 -0.04 4.40
N SER A 109 -23.20 0.17 4.32
CA SER A 109 -22.55 0.78 3.16
C SER A 109 -22.73 -0.05 1.88
N LEU A 110 -22.66 -1.40 1.99
CA LEU A 110 -22.94 -2.29 0.85
C LEU A 110 -24.39 -2.22 0.42
N ALA A 111 -25.33 -2.12 1.37
CA ALA A 111 -26.75 -1.95 1.05
C ALA A 111 -27.05 -0.60 0.38
N GLU A 112 -26.44 0.47 0.88
CA GLU A 112 -26.52 1.81 0.27
C GLU A 112 -25.95 1.80 -1.15
N LEU A 113 -24.77 1.18 -1.36
CA LEU A 113 -24.17 1.03 -2.69
C LEU A 113 -25.07 0.24 -3.64
N LYS A 114 -25.64 -0.89 -3.17
CA LYS A 114 -26.59 -1.67 -3.95
C LYS A 114 -27.84 -0.88 -4.32
N ALA A 115 -28.38 -0.10 -3.40
CA ALA A 115 -29.54 0.75 -3.64
C ALA A 115 -29.24 1.87 -4.65
N ALA A 116 -28.05 2.46 -4.61
CA ALA A 116 -27.64 3.55 -5.49
C ALA A 116 -27.22 3.08 -6.88
N LYS A 117 -26.49 1.95 -7.00
CA LYS A 117 -25.83 1.50 -8.24
C LYS A 117 -26.30 0.13 -8.75
N GLY A 118 -27.22 -0.52 -8.05
CA GLY A 118 -27.74 -1.85 -8.39
C GLY A 118 -26.87 -3.00 -7.91
N GLU A 119 -27.39 -4.24 -8.06
CA GLU A 119 -26.74 -5.46 -7.54
C GLU A 119 -25.40 -5.76 -8.24
N ALA A 120 -25.28 -5.42 -9.52
CA ALA A 120 -24.06 -5.61 -10.27
C ALA A 120 -22.86 -4.82 -9.70
N ALA A 121 -23.10 -3.74 -8.95
CA ALA A 121 -22.08 -2.96 -8.28
C ALA A 121 -21.31 -3.77 -7.22
N LEU A 122 -21.93 -4.81 -6.65
CA LEU A 122 -21.35 -5.68 -5.63
C LEU A 122 -20.56 -6.86 -6.21
N LEU A 123 -20.54 -7.04 -7.53
CA LEU A 123 -19.76 -8.11 -8.16
C LEU A 123 -18.25 -7.85 -7.91
N PRO A 124 -17.44 -8.90 -7.67
CA PRO A 124 -16.03 -8.75 -7.30
C PRO A 124 -15.21 -7.86 -8.23
N HIS A 125 -15.47 -7.91 -9.54
CA HIS A 125 -14.79 -7.07 -10.53
C HIS A 125 -15.35 -5.63 -10.59
N ASN A 126 -16.51 -5.37 -10.02
CA ASN A 126 -17.16 -4.07 -10.01
C ASN A 126 -17.06 -3.32 -8.69
N LEU A 127 -16.94 -4.04 -7.58
CA LEU A 127 -17.05 -3.46 -6.25
C LEU A 127 -16.10 -2.27 -6.05
N ARG A 128 -14.82 -2.45 -6.35
CA ARG A 128 -13.82 -1.39 -6.17
C ARG A 128 -14.12 -0.17 -7.05
N TYR A 129 -14.46 -0.38 -8.32
CA TYR A 129 -14.86 0.68 -9.22
C TYR A 129 -16.15 1.38 -8.74
N SER A 130 -17.11 0.62 -8.25
CA SER A 130 -18.38 1.16 -7.76
C SER A 130 -18.23 2.02 -6.51
N VAL A 131 -17.25 1.72 -5.67
CA VAL A 131 -16.96 2.53 -4.45
C VAL A 131 -16.23 3.82 -4.82
N SER A 132 -15.18 3.76 -5.65
CA SER A 132 -14.25 4.88 -5.81
C SER A 132 -13.87 5.23 -7.26
N GLY A 133 -14.39 4.51 -8.28
CA GLY A 133 -13.89 4.66 -9.64
C GLY A 133 -14.11 6.04 -10.25
N ASP A 134 -15.27 6.62 -10.01
CA ASP A 134 -15.60 7.97 -10.52
C ASP A 134 -14.77 9.04 -9.80
N VAL A 135 -14.60 8.89 -8.47
CA VAL A 135 -13.78 9.79 -7.65
C VAL A 135 -12.32 9.72 -8.07
N THR A 136 -11.78 8.51 -8.26
CA THR A 136 -10.39 8.31 -8.71
C THR A 136 -10.12 9.02 -10.04
N ARG A 137 -11.02 8.93 -11.01
CA ARG A 137 -10.88 9.61 -12.31
C ARG A 137 -10.94 11.13 -12.19
N GLN A 138 -11.86 11.65 -11.38
CA GLN A 138 -12.01 13.08 -11.15
C GLN A 138 -10.83 13.65 -10.35
N LEU A 139 -10.24 12.86 -9.45
CA LEU A 139 -9.08 13.24 -8.65
C LEU A 139 -7.78 13.30 -9.46
N ASP A 140 -7.63 12.42 -10.45
CA ASP A 140 -6.37 12.23 -11.19
C ASP A 140 -5.74 13.52 -11.72
N PRO A 141 -6.48 14.49 -12.32
CA PRO A 141 -5.92 15.76 -12.74
C PRO A 141 -5.36 16.62 -11.61
N TYR A 142 -5.87 16.48 -10.37
CA TYR A 142 -5.49 17.30 -9.22
C TYR A 142 -4.31 16.73 -8.42
N VAL A 143 -3.99 15.44 -8.64
CA VAL A 143 -2.87 14.76 -7.96
C VAL A 143 -1.96 14.10 -9.00
N PRO A 144 -1.37 14.86 -9.93
CA PRO A 144 -0.49 14.28 -10.94
C PRO A 144 0.81 13.78 -10.29
N PHE A 145 1.30 12.62 -10.70
CA PHE A 145 2.53 12.02 -10.15
C PHE A 145 3.75 12.94 -10.28
N SER A 146 3.79 13.78 -11.30
CA SER A 146 4.88 14.78 -11.51
C SER A 146 5.06 15.75 -10.33
N ARG A 147 4.04 15.94 -9.50
CA ARG A 147 4.08 16.78 -8.30
C ARG A 147 4.29 16.00 -7.01
N ALA A 148 4.11 14.70 -7.03
CA ALA A 148 4.06 13.86 -5.84
C ALA A 148 5.28 14.04 -4.92
N LEU A 149 6.49 14.06 -5.50
CA LEU A 149 7.71 14.26 -4.72
C LEU A 149 7.77 15.64 -4.04
N LYS A 150 7.33 16.69 -4.73
CA LYS A 150 7.27 18.05 -4.16
C LYS A 150 6.25 18.15 -3.04
N ASP A 151 5.06 17.60 -3.24
CA ASP A 151 3.97 17.68 -2.28
C ASP A 151 4.29 16.86 -1.03
N TRP A 152 4.90 15.68 -1.18
CA TRP A 152 5.45 14.90 -0.07
C TRP A 152 6.48 15.70 0.74
N VAL A 153 7.53 16.23 0.11
CA VAL A 153 8.60 16.98 0.78
C VAL A 153 8.04 18.22 1.50
N GLN A 154 7.12 18.95 0.88
CA GLN A 154 6.51 20.13 1.50
C GLN A 154 5.63 19.78 2.69
N SER A 155 4.85 18.71 2.60
CA SER A 155 3.99 18.23 3.69
C SER A 155 4.84 17.83 4.90
N PHE A 156 5.84 16.99 4.69
CA PHE A 156 6.72 16.52 5.77
C PHE A 156 7.51 17.66 6.42
N ARG A 157 8.01 18.60 5.62
CA ARG A 157 8.68 19.79 6.15
C ARG A 157 7.77 20.63 7.03
N ARG A 158 6.50 20.82 6.66
CA ARG A 158 5.53 21.60 7.45
C ARG A 158 5.15 20.90 8.75
N LEU A 159 5.15 19.58 8.76
CA LEU A 159 4.97 18.78 9.98
C LEU A 159 6.21 18.77 10.89
N GLY A 160 7.30 19.39 10.46
CA GLY A 160 8.57 19.40 11.20
C GLY A 160 9.36 18.10 11.08
N ILE A 161 8.96 17.19 10.18
CA ILE A 161 9.66 15.93 9.94
C ILE A 161 11.00 16.23 9.26
N GLN A 162 12.09 15.72 9.84
CA GLN A 162 13.45 15.88 9.36
C GLN A 162 14.11 14.50 9.21
N TYR A 163 14.95 14.36 8.21
CA TYR A 163 15.71 13.14 7.94
C TYR A 163 17.13 13.14 8.49
N ARG A 164 17.53 14.19 9.22
CA ARG A 164 18.77 14.31 10.01
C ARG A 164 20.05 13.89 9.25
N GLY A 165 20.15 14.29 7.99
CA GLY A 165 21.28 13.97 7.14
C GLY A 165 21.26 12.59 6.48
N ALA A 166 20.15 11.84 6.60
CA ALA A 166 20.00 10.52 5.99
C ALA A 166 20.11 10.59 4.45
N THR A 167 20.70 9.55 3.89
CA THR A 167 20.69 9.31 2.44
C THR A 167 19.46 8.50 2.06
N LEU A 168 18.62 9.07 1.19
CA LEU A 168 17.42 8.41 0.67
C LEU A 168 17.61 8.04 -0.79
N THR A 169 17.47 6.77 -1.13
CA THR A 169 17.43 6.28 -2.52
C THR A 169 16.01 5.94 -2.89
N LEU A 170 15.47 6.59 -3.92
CA LEU A 170 14.08 6.45 -4.36
C LEU A 170 14.02 5.75 -5.72
N ASP A 171 13.26 4.67 -5.81
CA ASP A 171 12.96 3.97 -7.05
C ASP A 171 11.43 3.94 -7.25
N LEU A 172 10.89 4.98 -7.88
CA LEU A 172 9.45 5.30 -7.83
C LEU A 172 8.63 4.73 -9.00
N LEU A 173 9.25 4.50 -10.17
CA LEU A 173 8.52 4.12 -11.37
C LEU A 173 8.46 2.61 -11.55
N THR A 174 7.32 2.13 -12.07
CA THR A 174 7.19 0.75 -12.51
C THR A 174 8.02 0.47 -13.75
N ARG A 175 8.51 -0.75 -13.90
CA ARG A 175 9.21 -1.25 -15.09
C ARG A 175 9.29 -2.77 -15.09
N GLU A 176 9.58 -3.35 -16.25
CA GLU A 176 9.81 -4.78 -16.36
C GLU A 176 10.95 -5.25 -15.44
N GLY A 177 10.72 -6.36 -14.75
CA GLY A 177 11.70 -6.96 -13.84
C GLY A 177 11.80 -6.31 -12.45
N LYS A 178 11.12 -5.20 -12.20
CA LYS A 178 10.99 -4.63 -10.86
C LYS A 178 10.06 -5.49 -10.01
N TYR A 179 10.34 -5.56 -8.70
CA TYR A 179 9.43 -6.19 -7.73
C TYR A 179 8.12 -5.37 -7.67
N GLU A 180 7.00 -6.04 -7.80
CA GLU A 180 5.67 -5.41 -7.92
C GLU A 180 5.05 -5.10 -6.56
N ASN A 181 5.79 -4.40 -5.70
CA ASN A 181 5.32 -3.84 -4.45
C ASN A 181 6.13 -2.60 -4.08
N GLY A 182 5.50 -1.61 -3.42
CA GLY A 182 6.20 -0.57 -2.69
C GLY A 182 6.76 -1.14 -1.40
N PHE A 183 7.93 -0.71 -0.99
CA PHE A 183 8.50 -1.04 0.32
C PHE A 183 9.62 -0.07 0.68
N CYS A 184 9.78 0.17 1.97
CA CYS A 184 10.94 0.86 2.53
C CYS A 184 11.89 -0.15 3.15
N HIS A 185 13.17 0.05 2.92
CA HIS A 185 14.22 -0.72 3.55
C HIS A 185 15.29 0.21 4.12
N GLY A 186 15.49 0.14 5.44
CA GLY A 186 16.53 0.88 6.14
C GLY A 186 17.76 -0.01 6.37
N PRO A 187 18.65 -0.14 5.39
CA PRO A 187 19.83 -0.99 5.53
C PRO A 187 20.75 -0.53 6.66
N VAL A 188 20.71 0.77 6.96
CA VAL A 188 21.43 1.35 8.09
C VAL A 188 20.49 2.38 8.75
N PRO A 189 19.86 2.07 9.90
CA PRO A 189 19.19 3.09 10.71
C PRO A 189 20.23 4.07 11.26
N SER A 190 19.81 5.26 11.64
CA SER A 190 20.73 6.20 12.27
C SER A 190 21.12 5.73 13.68
N PHE A 191 22.34 6.05 14.10
CA PHE A 191 22.86 5.67 15.41
C PHE A 191 24.00 6.59 15.88
N TRP A 192 24.39 6.45 17.14
CA TRP A 192 25.57 7.11 17.68
C TRP A 192 26.76 6.14 17.70
N GLN A 193 27.88 6.60 17.19
CA GLN A 193 29.16 5.87 17.26
C GLN A 193 30.22 6.78 17.87
N GLU A 194 30.74 6.41 19.01
CA GLU A 194 31.82 7.16 19.71
C GLU A 194 31.50 8.66 19.90
N GLY A 195 30.21 9.00 20.10
CA GLY A 195 29.75 10.37 20.26
C GLY A 195 29.45 11.12 18.96
N GLU A 196 29.69 10.50 17.83
CA GLU A 196 29.41 11.03 16.50
C GLU A 196 28.05 10.50 16.00
N TRP A 197 27.26 11.38 15.37
CA TRP A 197 26.00 10.99 14.72
C TRP A 197 26.24 10.36 13.36
N VAL A 198 25.82 9.13 13.17
CA VAL A 198 25.84 8.42 11.91
C VAL A 198 24.44 8.47 11.28
N PRO A 199 24.23 9.20 10.16
CA PRO A 199 22.94 9.29 9.51
C PRO A 199 22.50 7.97 8.90
N ALA A 200 21.17 7.76 8.79
CA ALA A 200 20.59 6.59 8.17
C ALA A 200 20.87 6.50 6.65
N VAL A 201 20.89 5.28 6.14
CA VAL A 201 20.83 4.99 4.70
C VAL A 201 19.54 4.21 4.45
N VAL A 202 18.63 4.77 3.66
CA VAL A 202 17.30 4.23 3.44
C VAL A 202 17.00 4.14 1.95
N ASN A 203 16.39 3.03 1.55
CA ASN A 203 15.91 2.85 0.18
C ASN A 203 14.41 2.59 0.22
N PHE A 204 13.63 3.25 -0.62
CA PHE A 204 12.25 2.84 -0.81
C PHE A 204 11.80 2.90 -2.27
N THR A 205 10.78 2.12 -2.56
CA THR A 205 10.27 1.95 -3.91
C THR A 205 8.77 2.23 -3.97
N SER A 206 8.30 2.64 -5.13
CA SER A 206 6.90 2.76 -5.50
C SER A 206 6.68 2.11 -6.86
N LEU A 207 5.44 2.00 -7.28
CA LEU A 207 5.04 1.38 -8.55
C LEU A 207 4.25 2.38 -9.42
N ALA A 208 4.62 3.66 -9.36
CA ALA A 208 3.93 4.67 -10.13
C ALA A 208 4.10 4.43 -11.64
N ASP A 209 3.01 4.56 -12.37
CA ASP A 209 2.97 4.63 -13.82
C ASP A 209 2.25 5.94 -14.22
N PRO A 210 2.99 7.00 -14.56
CA PRO A 210 2.40 8.30 -14.85
C PRO A 210 1.37 8.31 -15.99
N ALA A 211 1.34 7.25 -16.80
CA ALA A 211 0.37 7.11 -17.90
C ALA A 211 -0.97 6.48 -17.45
N GLN A 212 -1.03 5.95 -16.23
CA GLN A 212 -2.25 5.30 -15.71
C GLN A 212 -3.05 6.25 -14.81
N VAL A 213 -4.36 6.28 -15.02
CA VAL A 213 -5.32 7.01 -14.17
C VAL A 213 -5.21 6.53 -12.71
N GLY A 214 -5.18 7.46 -11.77
CA GLY A 214 -5.04 7.17 -10.34
C GLY A 214 -3.63 6.86 -9.88
N SER A 215 -2.66 6.76 -10.80
CA SER A 215 -1.27 6.48 -10.45
C SER A 215 -0.61 7.62 -9.66
N GLY A 216 -1.02 8.86 -9.88
CA GLY A 216 -0.57 10.01 -9.11
C GLY A 216 -0.93 9.88 -7.64
N TRP A 217 -2.18 9.56 -7.34
CA TRP A 217 -2.65 9.32 -5.97
C TRP A 217 -1.95 8.12 -5.32
N SER A 218 -1.94 6.97 -6.01
CA SER A 218 -1.29 5.76 -5.51
C SER A 218 0.21 5.96 -5.27
N GLY A 219 0.90 6.65 -6.18
CA GLY A 219 2.31 6.98 -6.03
C GLY A 219 2.57 7.94 -4.87
N LEU A 220 1.71 8.94 -4.66
CA LEU A 220 1.79 9.87 -3.55
C LEU A 220 1.52 9.18 -2.20
N ASN A 221 0.51 8.33 -2.13
CA ASN A 221 0.22 7.53 -0.93
C ASN A 221 1.45 6.68 -0.54
N THR A 222 2.05 5.97 -1.51
CA THR A 222 3.30 5.23 -1.27
C THR A 222 4.44 6.14 -0.78
N LEU A 223 4.59 7.34 -1.34
CA LEU A 223 5.61 8.29 -0.88
C LEU A 223 5.41 8.72 0.57
N PHE A 224 4.16 8.92 1.00
CA PHE A 224 3.85 9.28 2.39
C PHE A 224 4.09 8.10 3.32
N HIS A 225 3.65 6.91 2.95
CA HIS A 225 3.83 5.68 3.73
C HIS A 225 5.32 5.32 3.88
N GLU A 226 6.01 5.11 2.77
CA GLU A 226 7.43 4.71 2.78
C GLU A 226 8.35 5.84 3.26
N GLY A 227 7.97 7.09 2.99
CA GLY A 227 8.62 8.28 3.54
C GLY A 227 8.45 8.37 5.06
N GLY A 228 7.33 7.90 5.62
CA GLY A 228 7.09 7.75 7.06
C GLY A 228 8.05 6.75 7.69
N HIS A 229 8.21 5.57 7.09
CA HIS A 229 9.24 4.61 7.51
C HIS A 229 10.64 5.21 7.42
N ALA A 230 10.97 5.86 6.32
CA ALA A 230 12.28 6.49 6.14
C ALA A 230 12.55 7.57 7.20
N ALA A 231 11.53 8.36 7.58
CA ALA A 231 11.63 9.33 8.66
C ALA A 231 11.90 8.64 10.01
N HIS A 232 11.25 7.51 10.27
CA HIS A 232 11.49 6.72 11.47
C HIS A 232 12.95 6.22 11.52
N PHE A 233 13.43 5.56 10.46
CA PHE A 233 14.83 5.10 10.40
C PHE A 233 15.84 6.25 10.57
N ALA A 234 15.56 7.43 10.02
CA ALA A 234 16.41 8.59 10.12
C ALA A 234 16.43 9.24 11.52
N ASN A 235 15.48 8.89 12.39
CA ASN A 235 15.34 9.47 13.72
C ASN A 235 15.52 8.45 14.86
N VAL A 236 15.83 7.20 14.57
CA VAL A 236 16.25 6.22 15.58
C VAL A 236 17.50 6.73 16.28
N THR A 237 17.53 6.61 17.60
CA THR A 237 18.65 7.08 18.44
C THR A 237 19.36 5.91 19.14
N GLY A 238 19.52 4.79 18.43
CA GLY A 238 20.25 3.62 18.93
C GLY A 238 21.74 3.89 19.10
N ASN A 239 22.41 3.02 19.85
CA ASN A 239 23.86 3.09 20.06
C ASN A 239 24.63 2.15 19.13
N ALA A 240 23.93 1.45 18.24
CA ALA A 240 24.52 0.51 17.30
C ALA A 240 23.61 0.32 16.07
N PRO A 241 24.19 -0.01 14.90
CA PRO A 241 23.44 -0.18 13.67
C PRO A 241 22.59 -1.48 13.61
N CYS A 242 22.70 -2.33 14.62
CA CYS A 242 21.97 -3.61 14.66
C CYS A 242 20.53 -3.50 15.17
N PHE A 243 20.09 -2.33 15.62
CA PHE A 243 18.72 -2.09 16.06
C PHE A 243 17.93 -1.39 14.97
N SER A 244 16.83 -2.01 14.57
CA SER A 244 15.94 -1.53 13.51
C SER A 244 14.50 -1.84 13.88
N GLN A 245 13.56 -1.06 13.36
CA GLN A 245 12.13 -1.34 13.51
C GLN A 245 11.70 -2.63 12.78
N GLU A 246 12.49 -3.15 11.85
CA GLU A 246 12.19 -4.37 11.11
C GLU A 246 12.51 -5.65 11.87
N PHE A 247 13.22 -5.57 13.00
CA PHE A 247 13.68 -6.72 13.76
C PHE A 247 13.25 -6.64 15.22
N PRO A 248 13.01 -7.79 15.87
CA PRO A 248 12.74 -7.82 17.30
C PRO A 248 13.76 -6.99 18.11
N PRO A 249 13.33 -6.30 19.17
CA PRO A 249 12.04 -6.46 19.88
C PRO A 249 10.86 -5.65 19.32
N THR A 250 10.98 -5.00 18.18
CA THR A 250 9.94 -4.15 17.61
C THR A 250 8.85 -4.99 16.92
N SER A 251 7.58 -4.67 17.16
CA SER A 251 6.47 -5.31 16.46
C SER A 251 6.25 -4.71 15.08
N MET A 252 5.62 -5.47 14.16
CA MET A 252 5.21 -4.92 12.87
C MET A 252 4.09 -3.88 13.03
N ALA A 253 3.19 -4.07 14.00
CA ALA A 253 2.17 -3.07 14.34
C ALA A 253 2.80 -1.73 14.73
N TYR A 254 3.87 -1.74 15.52
CA TYR A 254 4.61 -0.52 15.86
C TYR A 254 5.31 0.10 14.64
N ALA A 255 5.94 -0.73 13.80
CA ALA A 255 6.61 -0.26 12.59
C ALA A 255 5.65 0.46 11.64
N GLU A 256 4.45 -0.09 11.45
CA GLU A 256 3.43 0.47 10.57
C GLU A 256 2.69 1.69 11.17
N THR A 257 2.73 1.89 12.49
CA THR A 257 2.09 3.06 13.11
C THR A 257 2.61 4.38 12.53
N GLN A 258 3.91 4.48 12.28
CA GLN A 258 4.54 5.69 11.75
C GLN A 258 4.18 5.93 10.28
N SER A 259 4.22 4.90 9.45
CA SER A 259 3.91 4.98 8.04
C SER A 259 2.43 5.29 7.80
N MET A 260 1.53 4.58 8.51
CA MET A 260 0.08 4.78 8.42
C MET A 260 -0.39 6.12 9.00
N PHE A 261 0.32 6.68 9.99
CA PHE A 261 0.07 8.06 10.42
C PHE A 261 0.37 9.05 9.30
N CYS A 262 1.46 8.83 8.56
CA CYS A 262 1.86 9.73 7.49
C CYS A 262 0.95 9.64 6.26
N ASP A 263 0.58 8.44 5.81
CA ASP A 263 -0.28 8.29 4.64
C ASP A 263 -1.74 8.68 4.92
N GLY A 264 -2.21 8.52 6.17
CA GLY A 264 -3.51 8.99 6.60
C GLY A 264 -3.73 10.51 6.48
N LEU A 265 -2.66 11.31 6.32
CA LEU A 265 -2.77 12.74 6.04
C LEU A 265 -3.40 13.03 4.67
N LEU A 266 -3.34 12.09 3.73
CA LEU A 266 -3.91 12.24 2.40
C LEU A 266 -5.45 12.18 2.41
N ASP A 267 -6.04 11.61 3.44
CA ASP A 267 -7.49 11.56 3.64
C ASP A 267 -8.03 12.82 4.36
N ASP A 268 -7.15 13.78 4.68
CA ASP A 268 -7.50 15.02 5.34
C ASP A 268 -7.95 16.09 4.34
N ALA A 269 -9.13 16.69 4.58
CA ALA A 269 -9.71 17.70 3.70
C ALA A 269 -8.82 18.94 3.56
N ASP A 270 -8.19 19.40 4.65
CA ASP A 270 -7.33 20.58 4.65
C ASP A 270 -6.05 20.32 3.84
N TRP A 271 -5.55 19.06 3.87
CA TRP A 271 -4.41 18.66 3.05
C TRP A 271 -4.79 18.69 1.56
N LEU A 272 -5.93 18.11 1.19
CA LEU A 272 -6.43 18.07 -0.19
C LEU A 272 -6.65 19.48 -0.73
N GLU A 273 -7.37 20.34 0.02
CA GLU A 273 -7.60 21.73 -0.35
C GLU A 273 -6.29 22.49 -0.60
N ARG A 274 -5.26 22.19 0.16
CA ARG A 274 -3.98 22.88 0.07
C ARG A 274 -3.09 22.42 -1.07
N TYR A 275 -3.03 21.10 -1.31
CA TYR A 275 -2.02 20.50 -2.19
C TYR A 275 -2.58 19.92 -3.49
N ALA A 276 -3.83 19.46 -3.51
CA ALA A 276 -4.42 18.90 -4.71
C ALA A 276 -4.75 20.01 -5.70
N ARG A 277 -3.94 20.10 -6.76
CA ARG A 277 -4.00 21.15 -7.79
C ARG A 277 -3.86 20.54 -9.18
N ASN A 278 -4.68 21.01 -10.13
CA ASN A 278 -4.54 20.64 -11.53
C ASN A 278 -3.33 21.33 -12.21
N ALA A 279 -3.17 21.09 -13.50
CA ALA A 279 -2.05 21.65 -14.28
C ALA A 279 -2.10 23.19 -14.37
N GLU A 280 -3.28 23.78 -14.29
CA GLU A 280 -3.53 25.23 -14.27
C GLU A 280 -3.31 25.84 -12.89
N GLY A 281 -3.10 25.02 -11.86
CA GLY A 281 -2.92 25.44 -10.47
C GLY A 281 -4.22 25.64 -9.70
N GLU A 282 -5.36 25.28 -10.28
CA GLU A 282 -6.65 25.35 -9.63
C GLU A 282 -6.79 24.28 -8.53
N ALA A 283 -7.44 24.64 -7.43
CA ALA A 283 -7.71 23.73 -6.32
C ALA A 283 -8.71 22.64 -6.71
N ILE A 284 -8.59 21.51 -6.08
CA ILE A 284 -9.62 20.46 -6.11
C ILE A 284 -10.98 21.04 -5.66
N PRO A 285 -12.08 20.71 -6.35
CA PRO A 285 -13.43 21.13 -5.93
C PRO A 285 -13.85 20.50 -4.59
N ASP A 286 -14.53 21.29 -3.72
CA ASP A 286 -15.03 20.81 -2.42
C ASP A 286 -15.91 19.58 -2.51
N GLU A 287 -16.73 19.47 -3.56
CA GLU A 287 -17.59 18.31 -3.78
C GLU A 287 -16.80 17.02 -4.03
N LEU A 288 -15.61 17.14 -4.65
CA LEU A 288 -14.72 16.01 -4.86
C LEU A 288 -14.02 15.61 -3.57
N ILE A 289 -13.63 16.59 -2.72
CA ILE A 289 -13.08 16.32 -1.38
C ILE A 289 -14.10 15.55 -0.54
N LYS A 290 -15.36 16.00 -0.52
CA LYS A 290 -16.44 15.30 0.20
C LYS A 290 -16.60 13.86 -0.31
N GLY A 291 -16.63 13.65 -1.63
CA GLY A 291 -16.77 12.31 -2.21
C GLY A 291 -15.56 11.37 -1.95
N MET A 292 -14.42 11.90 -1.52
CA MET A 292 -13.26 11.10 -1.09
C MET A 292 -13.36 10.65 0.36
N ILE A 293 -13.98 11.47 1.22
CA ILE A 293 -14.02 11.25 2.67
C ILE A 293 -15.26 10.44 3.07
N GLU A 294 -16.38 10.56 2.33
CA GLU A 294 -17.63 9.81 2.53
C GLU A 294 -17.52 8.35 2.05
#